data_748f332e146e1fa7f5ce68d7fa48ca2a
#
_entry.id   748f332e146e1fa7f5ce68d7fa48ca2a
#
_cell.length_a   1.000
_cell.length_b   1.000
_cell.length_c   1.000
_cell.angle_alpha   90.00
_cell.angle_beta   90.00
_cell.angle_gamma   90.00
#
_symmetry.space_group_name_H-M   'P 1'
#
loop_
_entity.id
_entity.type
_entity.pdbx_description
1 polymer ?
#
loop_
_entity_poly.entity_id
_entity_poly.type
_entity_poly.pdbx_seq_one_letter_code
_entity_poly.pdbx_strand_id
1 'polypeptide(L)'
;MSFDTLIVNGTVVTATDTYLADVAITGGKVTAIGQNLPRENTTRVLDAKNKYVMPGGIDVHTHLDMPFGGTTSADDFETGTRAAAFGGTTTLIDFAIQYKGQPLRAAFDTWMQKAASKATTDYAFHCIITDLPNARLDEMGELVREGVPSFKLFMAYPGVFMLDDATIFKAMRTASKIGGMICMHAENGGAIDVIVQQALAEGKTAPKYHALTRPTTAEAEATSRAIALAEMAGSPVYIVHLSCNDALEKVREARDRGLPVYAETCPQYLYLSLDDMDKPGFESAKYVFTPPLREKWHQEKLWTGLKQDHLQVVSTDHCPFCFKEQKEMGKDDFTKIPNGGPGIEHRMSLIYSGGVGKGRFSVNRFVELVSTTPAKIFGLYPRKGTIAVGSDADLVIFDPNREHTISAKTHHMRVDYSMFEGIKVKGMPDVVLSRGQVVVEGEKFHGKPGQGSFLKRAVYSGF
;
A
#
# COMPACT_ATOMS: atom_id res chain seq x y z
N MET A 1 -38.49 -7.56 2.38
CA MET A 1 -37.08 -7.87 2.07
C MET A 1 -36.37 -8.17 3.37
N SER A 2 -35.52 -9.17 3.41
CA SER A 2 -34.73 -9.49 4.61
C SER A 2 -33.27 -9.14 4.31
N PHE A 3 -32.58 -8.49 5.24
CA PHE A 3 -31.19 -8.11 5.11
C PHE A 3 -30.34 -8.86 6.15
N ASP A 4 -29.12 -9.24 5.79
CA ASP A 4 -28.17 -9.82 6.76
C ASP A 4 -27.68 -8.72 7.71
N THR A 5 -27.35 -7.56 7.15
CA THR A 5 -26.91 -6.38 7.91
C THR A 5 -27.52 -5.12 7.30
N LEU A 6 -27.94 -4.19 8.16
CA LEU A 6 -28.41 -2.86 7.77
C LEU A 6 -27.62 -1.81 8.56
N ILE A 7 -26.86 -0.96 7.86
CA ILE A 7 -26.20 0.20 8.43
C ILE A 7 -27.16 1.39 8.32
N VAL A 8 -27.47 2.05 9.45
CA VAL A 8 -28.45 3.13 9.49
C VAL A 8 -27.86 4.44 10.01
N ASN A 9 -28.52 5.57 9.65
CA ASN A 9 -28.19 6.91 10.12
C ASN A 9 -26.80 7.42 9.73
N GLY A 10 -26.08 6.75 8.84
CA GLY A 10 -24.72 7.12 8.47
C GLY A 10 -24.67 8.15 7.36
N THR A 11 -23.57 8.91 7.30
CA THR A 11 -23.22 9.70 6.12
C THR A 11 -22.39 8.84 5.19
N VAL A 12 -23.00 8.40 4.09
CA VAL A 12 -22.28 7.63 3.03
C VAL A 12 -21.33 8.57 2.33
N VAL A 13 -20.07 8.15 2.20
CA VAL A 13 -19.01 8.89 1.50
C VAL A 13 -18.37 7.98 0.46
N THR A 14 -18.46 8.39 -0.79
CA THR A 14 -17.75 7.80 -1.92
C THR A 14 -16.68 8.76 -2.43
N ALA A 15 -15.96 8.41 -3.48
CA ALA A 15 -14.99 9.33 -4.11
C ALA A 15 -15.66 10.59 -4.70
N THR A 16 -16.96 10.53 -5.01
CA THR A 16 -17.69 11.64 -5.68
C THR A 16 -18.78 12.25 -4.82
N ASP A 17 -19.43 11.49 -3.96
CA ASP A 17 -20.65 11.89 -3.30
C ASP A 17 -20.57 11.76 -1.77
N THR A 18 -21.34 12.63 -1.10
CA THR A 18 -21.53 12.60 0.36
C THR A 18 -23.00 12.86 0.66
N TYR A 19 -23.69 11.88 1.26
CA TYR A 19 -25.15 11.98 1.53
C TYR A 19 -25.56 11.08 2.70
N LEU A 20 -26.70 11.41 3.34
CA LEU A 20 -27.30 10.59 4.39
C LEU A 20 -28.10 9.43 3.75
N ALA A 21 -27.76 8.21 4.12
CA ALA A 21 -28.50 7.02 3.67
C ALA A 21 -28.24 5.82 4.59
N ASP A 22 -29.18 4.88 4.58
CA ASP A 22 -29.00 3.52 5.09
C ASP A 22 -28.39 2.65 3.98
N VAL A 23 -27.57 1.66 4.37
CA VAL A 23 -26.94 0.70 3.46
C VAL A 23 -27.33 -0.70 3.89
N ALA A 24 -28.05 -1.42 3.02
CA ALA A 24 -28.48 -2.79 3.23
C ALA A 24 -27.53 -3.79 2.56
N ILE A 25 -27.24 -4.88 3.27
CA ILE A 25 -26.30 -5.91 2.88
C ILE A 25 -26.98 -7.27 2.92
N THR A 26 -26.82 -8.05 1.85
CA THR A 26 -27.28 -9.45 1.76
C THR A 26 -26.27 -10.26 0.97
N GLY A 27 -25.89 -11.44 1.45
CA GLY A 27 -24.94 -12.34 0.78
C GLY A 27 -23.58 -11.71 0.54
N GLY A 28 -23.13 -10.83 1.45
CA GLY A 28 -21.84 -10.15 1.35
C GLY A 28 -21.79 -9.00 0.34
N LYS A 29 -22.92 -8.59 -0.22
CA LYS A 29 -23.06 -7.50 -1.21
C LYS A 29 -23.90 -6.37 -0.68
N VAL A 30 -23.62 -5.15 -1.14
CA VAL A 30 -24.56 -4.03 -1.00
C VAL A 30 -25.75 -4.29 -1.90
N THR A 31 -26.96 -4.35 -1.32
CA THR A 31 -28.19 -4.70 -2.04
C THR A 31 -29.18 -3.57 -2.16
N ALA A 32 -29.13 -2.59 -1.24
CA ALA A 32 -29.91 -1.37 -1.35
C ALA A 32 -29.20 -0.21 -0.63
N ILE A 33 -29.42 0.99 -1.13
CA ILE A 33 -29.00 2.26 -0.53
C ILE A 33 -30.21 3.19 -0.59
N GLY A 34 -30.61 3.76 0.55
CA GLY A 34 -31.78 4.62 0.59
C GLY A 34 -32.01 5.19 1.99
N GLN A 35 -33.06 5.95 2.16
CA GLN A 35 -33.47 6.47 3.47
C GLN A 35 -34.59 5.63 4.05
N ASN A 36 -34.57 5.41 5.37
CA ASN A 36 -35.60 4.67 6.09
C ASN A 36 -35.85 3.26 5.55
N LEU A 37 -34.78 2.52 5.25
CA LEU A 37 -34.92 1.14 4.83
C LEU A 37 -35.57 0.29 5.94
N PRO A 38 -36.41 -0.71 5.59
CA PRO A 38 -37.14 -1.51 6.56
C PRO A 38 -36.17 -2.31 7.44
N ARG A 39 -36.38 -2.22 8.76
CA ARG A 39 -35.55 -2.92 9.77
C ARG A 39 -36.10 -4.29 10.15
N GLU A 40 -37.36 -4.53 9.82
CA GLU A 40 -38.03 -5.80 10.11
C GLU A 40 -37.35 -6.93 9.31
N ASN A 41 -37.10 -8.03 10.00
CA ASN A 41 -36.40 -9.20 9.45
C ASN A 41 -34.92 -8.95 9.05
N THR A 42 -34.28 -7.93 9.65
CA THR A 42 -32.83 -7.72 9.53
C THR A 42 -32.10 -8.44 10.65
N THR A 43 -31.09 -9.25 10.31
CA THR A 43 -30.36 -10.03 11.30
C THR A 43 -29.50 -9.14 12.21
N ARG A 44 -28.89 -8.09 11.65
CA ARG A 44 -28.04 -7.15 12.39
C ARG A 44 -28.28 -5.72 11.94
N VAL A 45 -28.46 -4.80 12.88
CA VAL A 45 -28.52 -3.35 12.61
C VAL A 45 -27.31 -2.68 13.25
N LEU A 46 -26.58 -1.88 12.46
CA LEU A 46 -25.44 -1.09 12.87
C LEU A 46 -25.81 0.40 12.80
N ASP A 47 -25.73 1.12 13.92
CA ASP A 47 -26.01 2.56 13.95
C ASP A 47 -24.72 3.37 13.68
N ALA A 48 -24.69 4.05 12.55
CA ALA A 48 -23.59 4.92 12.12
C ALA A 48 -23.90 6.42 12.35
N LYS A 49 -24.77 6.75 13.30
CA LYS A 49 -25.10 8.15 13.60
C LYS A 49 -23.86 8.98 13.90
N ASN A 50 -23.73 10.13 13.22
CA ASN A 50 -22.60 11.05 13.27
C ASN A 50 -21.25 10.45 12.78
N LYS A 51 -21.31 9.36 12.03
CA LYS A 51 -20.14 8.69 11.44
C LYS A 51 -20.25 8.63 9.92
N TYR A 52 -19.11 8.43 9.28
CA TYR A 52 -19.06 8.14 7.85
C TYR A 52 -19.22 6.64 7.61
N VAL A 53 -19.90 6.30 6.52
CA VAL A 53 -19.90 4.96 5.93
C VAL A 53 -19.12 5.05 4.63
N MET A 54 -17.95 4.44 4.59
CA MET A 54 -17.01 4.52 3.48
C MET A 54 -16.69 3.13 2.93
N PRO A 55 -16.28 3.00 1.66
CA PRO A 55 -15.74 1.74 1.18
C PRO A 55 -14.47 1.39 1.95
N GLY A 56 -14.25 0.11 2.18
CA GLY A 56 -13.04 -0.39 2.84
C GLY A 56 -11.77 0.05 2.11
N GLY A 57 -10.72 0.35 2.89
CA GLY A 57 -9.43 0.72 2.36
C GLY A 57 -8.81 -0.42 1.53
N ILE A 58 -8.08 -0.07 0.48
CA ILE A 58 -7.29 -0.98 -0.34
C ILE A 58 -5.83 -0.56 -0.22
N ASP A 59 -5.00 -1.42 0.35
CA ASP A 59 -3.56 -1.19 0.43
C ASP A 59 -2.87 -2.01 -0.66
N VAL A 60 -2.28 -1.32 -1.60
CA VAL A 60 -1.68 -1.93 -2.80
C VAL A 60 -0.19 -2.20 -2.65
N HIS A 61 0.36 -2.02 -1.43
CA HIS A 61 1.78 -2.18 -1.22
C HIS A 61 2.08 -2.73 0.18
N THR A 62 2.15 -4.05 0.26
CA THR A 62 2.50 -4.77 1.50
C THR A 62 3.47 -5.92 1.22
N HIS A 63 4.21 -6.31 2.24
CA HIS A 63 5.22 -7.36 2.20
C HIS A 63 5.06 -8.31 3.39
N LEU A 64 3.95 -9.06 3.39
CA LEU A 64 3.64 -10.01 4.46
C LEU A 64 4.39 -11.32 4.27
N ASP A 65 4.96 -11.86 5.37
CA ASP A 65 5.72 -13.11 5.37
C ASP A 65 6.84 -13.11 4.31
N MET A 66 7.45 -11.94 4.08
CA MET A 66 8.44 -11.72 3.04
C MET A 66 9.85 -12.04 3.54
N PRO A 67 10.58 -12.98 2.92
CA PRO A 67 12.01 -13.20 3.21
C PRO A 67 12.82 -12.05 2.61
N PHE A 68 13.54 -11.32 3.46
CA PHE A 68 14.40 -10.20 3.05
C PHE A 68 15.48 -9.91 4.09
N GLY A 69 16.66 -9.47 3.66
CA GLY A 69 17.74 -9.03 4.55
C GLY A 69 18.24 -10.12 5.52
N GLY A 70 18.17 -11.39 5.15
CA GLY A 70 18.60 -12.52 6.00
C GLY A 70 17.57 -12.95 7.07
N THR A 71 16.37 -12.39 7.03
CA THR A 71 15.25 -12.71 7.94
C THR A 71 13.92 -12.71 7.17
N THR A 72 12.80 -12.71 7.88
CA THR A 72 11.45 -12.63 7.30
C THR A 72 10.68 -11.51 7.97
N SER A 73 9.85 -10.76 7.22
CA SER A 73 9.01 -9.71 7.80
C SER A 73 8.15 -10.25 8.95
N ALA A 74 7.97 -9.46 10.00
CA ALA A 74 7.40 -9.92 11.27
C ALA A 74 5.93 -10.31 11.15
N ASP A 75 5.14 -9.58 10.34
CA ASP A 75 3.75 -9.92 10.08
C ASP A 75 3.62 -10.94 8.94
N ASP A 76 2.83 -11.97 9.18
CA ASP A 76 2.34 -12.88 8.17
C ASP A 76 0.92 -12.46 7.70
N PHE A 77 0.27 -13.27 6.83
CA PHE A 77 -1.07 -12.95 6.33
C PHE A 77 -2.15 -12.96 7.40
N GLU A 78 -1.99 -13.69 8.52
CA GLU A 78 -2.94 -13.63 9.63
C GLU A 78 -2.80 -12.32 10.39
N THR A 79 -1.60 -12.00 10.88
CA THR A 79 -1.37 -10.83 11.73
C THR A 79 -1.45 -9.53 10.94
N GLY A 80 -0.91 -9.50 9.71
CA GLY A 80 -0.95 -8.32 8.85
C GLY A 80 -2.36 -7.97 8.39
N THR A 81 -3.18 -8.95 7.97
CA THR A 81 -4.57 -8.68 7.57
C THR A 81 -5.46 -8.32 8.76
N ARG A 82 -5.16 -8.85 9.96
CA ARG A 82 -5.80 -8.41 11.19
C ARG A 82 -5.49 -6.94 11.52
N ALA A 83 -4.22 -6.57 11.48
CA ALA A 83 -3.80 -5.18 11.70
C ALA A 83 -4.39 -4.24 10.64
N ALA A 84 -4.40 -4.65 9.36
CA ALA A 84 -5.07 -3.94 8.27
C ALA A 84 -6.54 -3.68 8.56
N ALA A 85 -7.27 -4.69 9.04
CA ALA A 85 -8.68 -4.56 9.38
C ALA A 85 -8.93 -3.55 10.51
N PHE A 86 -8.11 -3.54 11.57
CA PHE A 86 -8.19 -2.50 12.60
C PHE A 86 -7.97 -1.09 12.03
N GLY A 87 -7.12 -0.97 11.02
CA GLY A 87 -6.89 0.27 10.28
C GLY A 87 -7.96 0.61 9.24
N GLY A 88 -9.01 -0.20 9.08
CA GLY A 88 -10.07 0.02 8.09
C GLY A 88 -9.73 -0.46 6.67
N THR A 89 -8.63 -1.17 6.51
CA THR A 89 -8.22 -1.75 5.21
C THR A 89 -8.78 -3.17 5.10
N THR A 90 -9.59 -3.41 4.06
CA THR A 90 -10.31 -4.67 3.84
C THR A 90 -9.78 -5.48 2.67
N THR A 91 -8.85 -4.90 1.91
CA THR A 91 -8.23 -5.56 0.75
C THR A 91 -6.76 -5.20 0.69
N LEU A 92 -5.91 -6.21 0.49
CA LEU A 92 -4.46 -6.04 0.29
C LEU A 92 -4.06 -6.51 -1.11
N ILE A 93 -3.05 -5.84 -1.70
CA ILE A 93 -2.34 -6.38 -2.85
C ILE A 93 -0.87 -6.51 -2.43
N ASP A 94 -0.47 -7.73 -2.10
CA ASP A 94 0.87 -8.06 -1.61
C ASP A 94 1.82 -8.43 -2.76
N PHE A 95 3.13 -8.48 -2.50
CA PHE A 95 4.15 -8.73 -3.51
C PHE A 95 4.70 -10.16 -3.43
N ALA A 96 4.25 -11.02 -4.34
CA ALA A 96 4.82 -12.36 -4.53
C ALA A 96 6.19 -12.28 -5.19
N ILE A 97 7.23 -12.82 -4.54
CA ILE A 97 8.63 -12.71 -5.00
C ILE A 97 9.04 -13.92 -5.82
N GLN A 98 9.48 -13.69 -7.06
CA GLN A 98 10.21 -14.68 -7.83
C GLN A 98 11.60 -14.87 -7.23
N TYR A 99 11.98 -16.09 -6.93
CA TYR A 99 13.39 -16.43 -6.71
C TYR A 99 14.11 -16.53 -8.05
N LYS A 100 15.31 -15.94 -8.12
CA LYS A 100 16.11 -15.93 -9.36
C LYS A 100 16.27 -17.34 -9.94
N GLY A 101 16.02 -17.49 -11.22
CA GLY A 101 16.05 -18.77 -11.92
C GLY A 101 14.74 -19.58 -11.84
N GLN A 102 13.80 -19.22 -10.99
CA GLN A 102 12.51 -19.90 -10.89
C GLN A 102 11.43 -19.29 -11.79
N PRO A 103 10.43 -20.07 -12.23
CA PRO A 103 9.31 -19.53 -12.99
C PRO A 103 8.46 -18.56 -12.14
N LEU A 104 7.81 -17.57 -12.81
CA LEU A 104 6.91 -16.62 -12.14
C LEU A 104 5.74 -17.33 -11.45
N ARG A 105 5.27 -18.45 -12.00
CA ARG A 105 4.23 -19.27 -11.42
C ARG A 105 4.58 -19.76 -10.02
N ALA A 106 5.83 -20.10 -9.75
CA ALA A 106 6.28 -20.57 -8.43
C ALA A 106 6.15 -19.48 -7.36
N ALA A 107 6.36 -18.19 -7.72
CA ALA A 107 6.11 -17.07 -6.82
C ALA A 107 4.63 -16.97 -6.43
N PHE A 108 3.75 -17.03 -7.42
CA PHE A 108 2.30 -17.00 -7.21
C PHE A 108 1.84 -18.16 -6.29
N ASP A 109 2.23 -19.39 -6.61
CA ASP A 109 1.83 -20.57 -5.84
C ASP A 109 2.33 -20.50 -4.39
N THR A 110 3.56 -20.01 -4.17
CA THR A 110 4.12 -19.81 -2.82
C THR A 110 3.30 -18.81 -2.01
N TRP A 111 2.96 -17.66 -2.60
CA TRP A 111 2.17 -16.63 -1.91
C TRP A 111 0.73 -17.06 -1.67
N MET A 112 0.13 -17.80 -2.60
CA MET A 112 -1.18 -18.44 -2.38
C MET A 112 -1.16 -19.37 -1.16
N GLN A 113 -0.13 -20.20 -1.01
CA GLN A 113 0.02 -21.08 0.14
C GLN A 113 0.17 -20.31 1.45
N LYS A 114 0.92 -19.19 1.45
CA LYS A 114 1.10 -18.32 2.61
C LYS A 114 -0.21 -17.65 3.05
N ALA A 115 -1.05 -17.26 2.10
CA ALA A 115 -2.24 -16.43 2.34
C ALA A 115 -3.52 -17.21 2.59
N ALA A 116 -3.77 -18.30 1.85
CA ALA A 116 -5.09 -18.93 1.74
C ALA A 116 -5.71 -19.41 3.07
N SER A 117 -4.90 -19.93 3.99
CA SER A 117 -5.39 -20.40 5.30
C SER A 117 -5.30 -19.36 6.42
N LYS A 118 -4.71 -18.18 6.16
CA LYS A 118 -4.36 -17.21 7.17
C LYS A 118 -5.08 -15.87 6.99
N ALA A 119 -5.20 -15.38 5.76
CA ALA A 119 -5.76 -14.05 5.49
C ALA A 119 -7.19 -13.91 6.03
N THR A 120 -7.46 -12.83 6.76
CA THR A 120 -8.77 -12.52 7.34
C THR A 120 -9.55 -11.50 6.50
N THR A 121 -8.87 -10.74 5.66
CA THR A 121 -9.44 -9.85 4.65
C THR A 121 -9.07 -10.34 3.25
N ASP A 122 -9.75 -9.83 2.23
CA ASP A 122 -9.47 -10.23 0.85
C ASP A 122 -8.08 -9.75 0.40
N TYR A 123 -7.48 -10.51 -0.51
CA TYR A 123 -6.12 -10.24 -0.97
C TYR A 123 -5.94 -10.53 -2.46
N ALA A 124 -4.93 -9.90 -3.03
CA ALA A 124 -4.42 -10.16 -4.38
C ALA A 124 -2.89 -10.04 -4.38
N PHE A 125 -2.25 -10.24 -5.54
CA PHE A 125 -0.79 -10.17 -5.63
C PHE A 125 -0.33 -9.33 -6.82
N HIS A 126 0.77 -8.60 -6.62
CA HIS A 126 1.72 -8.25 -7.66
C HIS A 126 2.78 -9.36 -7.75
N CYS A 127 3.43 -9.52 -8.89
CA CYS A 127 4.57 -10.42 -9.00
C CYS A 127 5.88 -9.63 -9.12
N ILE A 128 6.81 -9.80 -8.18
CA ILE A 128 8.19 -9.27 -8.29
C ILE A 128 8.95 -10.15 -9.27
N ILE A 129 9.53 -9.52 -10.29
CA ILE A 129 10.39 -10.16 -11.28
C ILE A 129 11.85 -9.84 -10.95
N THR A 130 12.65 -10.87 -10.73
CA THR A 130 14.08 -10.76 -10.40
C THR A 130 14.99 -11.19 -11.56
N ASP A 131 14.46 -11.99 -12.48
CA ASP A 131 15.05 -12.29 -13.79
C ASP A 131 13.94 -12.58 -14.81
N LEU A 132 14.18 -12.19 -16.08
CA LEU A 132 13.20 -12.39 -17.13
C LEU A 132 13.94 -12.71 -18.47
N PRO A 133 14.47 -13.93 -18.63
CA PRO A 133 15.02 -14.34 -19.90
C PRO A 133 13.90 -14.42 -20.94
N ASN A 134 14.24 -14.25 -22.22
CA ASN A 134 13.26 -14.21 -23.31
C ASN A 134 12.29 -15.42 -23.32
N ALA A 135 12.77 -16.60 -22.94
CA ALA A 135 11.96 -17.81 -22.84
C ALA A 135 10.86 -17.77 -21.77
N ARG A 136 10.88 -16.77 -20.83
CA ARG A 136 9.90 -16.61 -19.76
C ARG A 136 8.96 -15.43 -19.93
N LEU A 137 9.07 -14.67 -21.01
CA LEU A 137 8.18 -13.53 -21.26
C LEU A 137 6.70 -13.94 -21.28
N ASP A 138 6.39 -15.14 -21.79
CA ASP A 138 5.02 -15.66 -21.87
C ASP A 138 4.42 -15.98 -20.48
N GLU A 139 5.26 -16.26 -19.47
CA GLU A 139 4.81 -16.50 -18.10
C GLU A 139 4.09 -15.29 -17.49
N MET A 140 4.42 -14.06 -17.94
CA MET A 140 3.66 -12.86 -17.55
C MET A 140 2.20 -12.94 -17.99
N GLY A 141 1.95 -13.42 -19.23
CA GLY A 141 0.61 -13.64 -19.77
C GLY A 141 -0.15 -14.74 -19.02
N GLU A 142 0.56 -15.77 -18.54
CA GLU A 142 -0.03 -16.83 -17.71
C GLU A 142 -0.51 -16.27 -16.37
N LEU A 143 0.29 -15.45 -15.69
CA LEU A 143 -0.12 -14.81 -14.45
C LEU A 143 -1.28 -13.82 -14.63
N VAL A 144 -1.34 -13.10 -15.74
CA VAL A 144 -2.50 -12.24 -16.07
C VAL A 144 -3.78 -13.08 -16.15
N ARG A 145 -3.76 -14.26 -16.79
CA ARG A 145 -4.91 -15.18 -16.84
C ARG A 145 -5.32 -15.71 -15.46
N GLU A 146 -4.38 -15.83 -14.54
CA GLU A 146 -4.66 -16.17 -13.12
C GLU A 146 -5.23 -14.99 -12.31
N GLY A 147 -5.28 -13.78 -12.88
CA GLY A 147 -5.76 -12.58 -12.20
C GLY A 147 -4.68 -11.76 -11.51
N VAL A 148 -3.42 -11.92 -11.92
CA VAL A 148 -2.26 -11.14 -11.44
C VAL A 148 -1.74 -10.26 -12.59
N PRO A 149 -2.41 -9.14 -12.93
CA PRO A 149 -2.06 -8.30 -14.07
C PRO A 149 -1.04 -7.19 -13.74
N SER A 150 -0.23 -7.35 -12.71
CA SER A 150 0.76 -6.34 -12.34
C SER A 150 2.07 -6.96 -11.87
N PHE A 151 3.18 -6.33 -12.28
CA PHE A 151 4.53 -6.84 -12.10
C PHE A 151 5.41 -5.77 -11.50
N LYS A 152 6.16 -6.10 -10.44
CA LYS A 152 7.12 -5.19 -9.80
C LYS A 152 8.51 -5.43 -10.34
N LEU A 153 9.14 -4.34 -10.77
CA LEU A 153 10.53 -4.31 -11.22
C LEU A 153 11.33 -3.32 -10.35
N PHE A 154 12.62 -3.56 -10.25
CA PHE A 154 13.53 -2.76 -9.45
C PHE A 154 14.68 -2.20 -10.29
N MET A 155 14.97 -0.92 -10.11
CA MET A 155 16.16 -0.24 -10.62
C MET A 155 17.25 -0.12 -9.55
N ALA A 156 17.02 -0.69 -8.37
CA ALA A 156 17.91 -0.71 -7.21
C ALA A 156 18.14 -2.15 -6.70
N TYR A 157 18.97 -2.30 -5.68
CA TYR A 157 19.39 -3.57 -5.10
C TYR A 157 20.23 -4.44 -6.06
N PRO A 158 21.42 -3.96 -6.47
CA PRO A 158 22.34 -4.71 -7.34
C PRO A 158 22.60 -6.13 -6.81
N GLY A 159 22.56 -7.11 -7.70
CA GLY A 159 22.77 -8.52 -7.36
C GLY A 159 21.58 -9.24 -6.71
N VAL A 160 20.56 -8.51 -6.24
CA VAL A 160 19.35 -9.06 -5.58
C VAL A 160 18.13 -8.92 -6.47
N PHE A 161 17.64 -7.69 -6.66
CA PHE A 161 16.41 -7.39 -7.39
C PHE A 161 16.63 -6.56 -8.66
N MET A 162 17.75 -5.81 -8.74
CA MET A 162 17.98 -4.87 -9.82
C MET A 162 18.00 -5.55 -11.19
N LEU A 163 17.18 -5.02 -12.10
CA LEU A 163 17.17 -5.41 -13.52
C LEU A 163 17.84 -4.32 -14.37
N ASP A 164 18.41 -4.73 -15.48
CA ASP A 164 18.92 -3.81 -16.50
C ASP A 164 17.80 -3.19 -17.35
N ASP A 165 18.07 -2.06 -17.99
CA ASP A 165 17.10 -1.33 -18.81
C ASP A 165 16.54 -2.17 -19.96
N ALA A 166 17.33 -3.08 -20.54
CA ALA A 166 16.87 -3.94 -21.61
C ALA A 166 15.82 -4.95 -21.11
N THR A 167 16.02 -5.53 -19.94
CA THR A 167 15.07 -6.45 -19.30
C THR A 167 13.81 -5.71 -18.87
N ILE A 168 13.94 -4.52 -18.25
CA ILE A 168 12.82 -3.65 -17.88
C ILE A 168 11.99 -3.30 -19.12
N PHE A 169 12.64 -2.89 -20.21
CA PHE A 169 11.96 -2.52 -21.45
C PHE A 169 11.18 -3.70 -22.07
N LYS A 170 11.79 -4.90 -22.10
CA LYS A 170 11.10 -6.13 -22.56
C LYS A 170 9.87 -6.44 -21.72
N ALA A 171 9.98 -6.34 -20.39
CA ALA A 171 8.85 -6.54 -19.49
C ALA A 171 7.74 -5.52 -19.74
N MET A 172 8.07 -4.24 -19.91
CA MET A 172 7.11 -3.17 -20.22
C MET A 172 6.41 -3.43 -21.58
N ARG A 173 7.17 -3.80 -22.62
CA ARG A 173 6.57 -4.15 -23.92
C ARG A 173 5.65 -5.37 -23.85
N THR A 174 5.99 -6.34 -23.04
CA THR A 174 5.13 -7.51 -22.80
C THR A 174 3.87 -7.09 -22.04
N ALA A 175 4.02 -6.33 -20.95
CA ALA A 175 2.89 -5.81 -20.16
C ALA A 175 1.91 -5.01 -21.02
N SER A 176 2.39 -4.12 -21.89
CA SER A 176 1.57 -3.35 -22.82
C SER A 176 0.65 -4.24 -23.69
N LYS A 177 1.18 -5.39 -24.15
CA LYS A 177 0.43 -6.31 -25.03
C LYS A 177 -0.62 -7.14 -24.31
N ILE A 178 -0.38 -7.44 -23.02
CA ILE A 178 -1.24 -8.32 -22.22
C ILE A 178 -2.15 -7.56 -21.25
N GLY A 179 -2.16 -6.21 -21.31
CA GLY A 179 -2.91 -5.36 -20.39
C GLY A 179 -2.37 -5.36 -18.96
N GLY A 180 -1.05 -5.56 -18.82
CA GLY A 180 -0.38 -5.56 -17.52
C GLY A 180 0.04 -4.16 -17.07
N MET A 181 0.20 -3.97 -15.75
CA MET A 181 0.75 -2.78 -15.13
C MET A 181 2.16 -3.06 -14.61
N ILE A 182 3.12 -2.19 -14.92
CA ILE A 182 4.45 -2.26 -14.32
C ILE A 182 4.52 -1.34 -13.12
N CYS A 183 4.80 -1.91 -11.94
CA CYS A 183 5.12 -1.21 -10.71
C CYS A 183 6.64 -1.07 -10.61
N MET A 184 7.15 0.16 -10.47
CA MET A 184 8.59 0.40 -10.54
C MET A 184 9.14 0.94 -9.22
N HIS A 185 10.09 0.22 -8.61
CA HIS A 185 10.97 0.79 -7.60
C HIS A 185 12.06 1.58 -8.33
N ALA A 186 11.96 2.90 -8.27
CA ALA A 186 12.76 3.82 -9.08
C ALA A 186 13.82 4.54 -8.24
N GLU A 187 14.93 3.89 -7.96
CA GLU A 187 16.16 4.50 -7.45
C GLU A 187 17.35 4.04 -8.30
N ASN A 188 18.34 4.91 -8.53
CA ASN A 188 19.55 4.56 -9.28
C ASN A 188 20.48 3.69 -8.43
N GLY A 189 20.24 2.39 -8.46
CA GLY A 189 20.96 1.41 -7.62
C GLY A 189 22.46 1.38 -7.86
N GLY A 190 22.91 1.60 -9.10
CA GLY A 190 24.33 1.64 -9.42
C GLY A 190 25.06 2.82 -8.77
N ALA A 191 24.50 4.03 -8.87
CA ALA A 191 25.07 5.21 -8.24
C ALA A 191 25.02 5.11 -6.71
N ILE A 192 23.90 4.64 -6.16
CA ILE A 192 23.71 4.43 -4.71
C ILE A 192 24.76 3.45 -4.18
N ASP A 193 25.02 2.34 -4.88
CA ASP A 193 26.00 1.34 -4.44
C ASP A 193 27.40 1.96 -4.29
N VAL A 194 27.84 2.79 -5.27
CA VAL A 194 29.12 3.52 -5.18
C VAL A 194 29.16 4.43 -3.97
N ILE A 195 28.10 5.21 -3.71
CA ILE A 195 28.03 6.11 -2.56
C ILE A 195 28.06 5.33 -1.23
N VAL A 196 27.37 4.19 -1.17
CA VAL A 196 27.36 3.29 -0.01
C VAL A 196 28.76 2.75 0.27
N GLN A 197 29.47 2.25 -0.76
CA GLN A 197 30.82 1.73 -0.61
C GLN A 197 31.81 2.81 -0.14
N GLN A 198 31.68 4.03 -0.65
CA GLN A 198 32.51 5.18 -0.19
C GLN A 198 32.22 5.50 1.28
N ALA A 199 30.96 5.55 1.70
CA ALA A 199 30.59 5.80 3.09
C ALA A 199 31.16 4.73 4.03
N LEU A 200 31.07 3.45 3.65
CA LEU A 200 31.63 2.35 4.44
C LEU A 200 33.17 2.45 4.55
N ALA A 201 33.85 2.79 3.45
CA ALA A 201 35.31 2.98 3.46
C ALA A 201 35.76 4.13 4.37
N GLU A 202 34.88 5.12 4.58
CA GLU A 202 35.10 6.24 5.52
C GLU A 202 34.66 5.90 6.97
N GLY A 203 34.28 4.65 7.26
CA GLY A 203 33.81 4.22 8.58
C GLY A 203 32.42 4.72 8.98
N LYS A 204 31.63 5.16 8.03
CA LYS A 204 30.25 5.65 8.22
C LYS A 204 29.28 4.47 8.24
N THR A 205 29.04 3.87 9.41
CA THR A 205 28.26 2.62 9.57
C THR A 205 26.92 2.80 10.28
N ALA A 206 26.65 3.98 10.88
CA ALA A 206 25.43 4.25 11.63
C ALA A 206 24.17 4.25 10.72
N PRO A 207 22.97 3.94 11.26
CA PRO A 207 21.72 3.83 10.48
C PRO A 207 21.40 5.05 9.63
N LYS A 208 21.75 6.27 10.08
CA LYS A 208 21.49 7.51 9.32
C LYS A 208 22.15 7.54 7.94
N TYR A 209 23.25 6.83 7.77
CA TYR A 209 23.93 6.78 6.47
C TYR A 209 23.13 6.01 5.42
N HIS A 210 22.15 5.18 5.83
CA HIS A 210 21.18 4.62 4.89
C HIS A 210 20.46 5.72 4.09
N ALA A 211 20.01 6.77 4.77
CA ALA A 211 19.34 7.90 4.09
C ALA A 211 20.35 8.80 3.35
N LEU A 212 21.49 9.12 3.98
CA LEU A 212 22.47 10.03 3.40
C LEU A 212 23.19 9.49 2.15
N THR A 213 23.18 8.18 1.95
CA THR A 213 23.74 7.54 0.75
C THR A 213 22.76 7.38 -0.40
N ARG A 214 21.51 7.84 -0.24
CA ARG A 214 20.42 7.74 -1.23
C ARG A 214 19.85 9.12 -1.55
N PRO A 215 20.57 9.97 -2.31
CA PRO A 215 20.11 11.32 -2.62
C PRO A 215 18.79 11.31 -3.41
N THR A 216 17.98 12.36 -3.24
CA THR A 216 16.70 12.52 -3.96
C THR A 216 16.87 12.51 -5.48
N THR A 217 18.02 12.99 -5.97
CA THR A 217 18.37 12.94 -7.40
C THR A 217 18.50 11.54 -7.96
N ALA A 218 18.87 10.54 -7.13
CA ALA A 218 18.93 9.14 -7.56
C ALA A 218 17.52 8.56 -7.78
N GLU A 219 16.54 8.98 -6.97
CA GLU A 219 15.12 8.62 -7.17
C GLU A 219 14.53 9.35 -8.37
N ALA A 220 14.80 10.65 -8.52
CA ALA A 220 14.30 11.45 -9.64
C ALA A 220 14.84 10.98 -11.00
N GLU A 221 16.14 10.66 -11.09
CA GLU A 221 16.75 10.11 -12.30
C GLU A 221 16.09 8.78 -12.70
N ALA A 222 16.00 7.86 -11.75
CA ALA A 222 15.41 6.55 -12.00
C ALA A 222 13.92 6.65 -12.35
N THR A 223 13.18 7.55 -11.71
CA THR A 223 11.77 7.83 -12.06
C THR A 223 11.66 8.35 -13.49
N SER A 224 12.49 9.32 -13.88
CA SER A 224 12.52 9.84 -15.25
C SER A 224 12.85 8.76 -16.27
N ARG A 225 13.84 7.91 -15.99
CA ARG A 225 14.24 6.81 -16.86
C ARG A 225 13.16 5.73 -16.97
N ALA A 226 12.51 5.36 -15.87
CA ALA A 226 11.37 4.44 -15.88
C ALA A 226 10.22 4.95 -16.76
N ILE A 227 9.89 6.25 -16.66
CA ILE A 227 8.87 6.91 -17.48
C ILE A 227 9.26 6.89 -18.96
N ALA A 228 10.51 7.23 -19.29
CA ALA A 228 10.99 7.19 -20.68
C ALA A 228 10.93 5.78 -21.28
N LEU A 229 11.31 4.75 -20.52
CA LEU A 229 11.21 3.35 -20.95
C LEU A 229 9.73 2.94 -21.16
N ALA A 230 8.84 3.37 -20.27
CA ALA A 230 7.41 3.09 -20.38
C ALA A 230 6.79 3.78 -21.60
N GLU A 231 7.13 5.05 -21.87
CA GLU A 231 6.68 5.79 -23.05
C GLU A 231 7.11 5.10 -24.35
N MET A 232 8.39 4.71 -24.46
CA MET A 232 8.90 3.96 -25.62
C MET A 232 8.23 2.58 -25.77
N ALA A 233 7.85 1.95 -24.67
CA ALA A 233 7.19 0.64 -24.67
C ALA A 233 5.69 0.73 -24.96
N GLY A 234 5.08 1.91 -24.86
CA GLY A 234 3.63 2.10 -24.88
C GLY A 234 2.93 1.41 -23.69
N SER A 235 3.58 1.39 -22.52
CA SER A 235 3.11 0.70 -21.31
C SER A 235 2.71 1.71 -20.24
N PRO A 236 1.62 1.48 -19.49
CA PRO A 236 1.41 2.21 -18.26
C PRO A 236 2.52 1.86 -17.24
N VAL A 237 2.86 2.82 -16.40
CA VAL A 237 3.81 2.62 -15.30
C VAL A 237 3.27 3.21 -14.00
N TYR A 238 3.50 2.50 -12.92
CA TYR A 238 3.14 2.90 -11.56
C TYR A 238 4.41 3.01 -10.72
N ILE A 239 4.76 4.24 -10.33
CA ILE A 239 5.91 4.51 -9.45
C ILE A 239 5.47 4.24 -8.02
N VAL A 240 6.08 3.25 -7.38
CA VAL A 240 5.73 2.86 -6.01
C VAL A 240 6.46 3.76 -4.98
N HIS A 241 5.88 3.91 -3.77
CA HIS A 241 6.50 4.55 -2.59
C HIS A 241 7.32 5.82 -2.88
N LEU A 242 6.84 6.70 -3.76
CA LEU A 242 7.51 7.95 -4.12
C LEU A 242 7.72 8.83 -2.88
N SER A 243 8.97 9.24 -2.62
CA SER A 243 9.38 9.81 -1.34
C SER A 243 9.75 11.30 -1.37
N CYS A 244 9.99 11.88 -2.55
CA CYS A 244 10.54 13.24 -2.66
C CYS A 244 9.90 14.08 -3.78
N ASN A 245 10.03 15.41 -3.65
CA ASN A 245 9.55 16.35 -4.67
C ASN A 245 10.24 16.18 -6.03
N ASP A 246 11.53 15.85 -6.02
CA ASP A 246 12.31 15.75 -7.26
C ASP A 246 11.75 14.65 -8.18
N ALA A 247 11.35 13.51 -7.60
CA ALA A 247 10.68 12.43 -8.33
C ALA A 247 9.21 12.78 -8.66
N LEU A 248 8.51 13.48 -7.76
CA LEU A 248 7.13 13.94 -7.98
C LEU A 248 7.04 14.86 -9.21
N GLU A 249 7.99 15.76 -9.39
CA GLU A 249 8.03 16.63 -10.58
C GLU A 249 8.13 15.83 -11.88
N LYS A 250 8.87 14.69 -11.89
CA LYS A 250 8.96 13.82 -13.07
C LYS A 250 7.63 13.14 -13.39
N VAL A 251 6.91 12.71 -12.36
CA VAL A 251 5.56 12.14 -12.52
C VAL A 251 4.60 13.22 -13.03
N ARG A 252 4.62 14.42 -12.46
CA ARG A 252 3.79 15.54 -12.89
C ARG A 252 4.02 15.90 -14.35
N GLU A 253 5.29 16.14 -14.75
CA GLU A 253 5.67 16.45 -16.12
C GLU A 253 5.15 15.39 -17.12
N ALA A 254 5.23 14.13 -16.78
CA ALA A 254 4.73 13.04 -17.63
C ALA A 254 3.20 13.03 -17.74
N ARG A 255 2.50 13.22 -16.62
CA ARG A 255 1.03 13.29 -16.61
C ARG A 255 0.50 14.52 -17.35
N ASP A 256 1.15 15.67 -17.21
CA ASP A 256 0.80 16.90 -17.97
C ASP A 256 0.92 16.67 -19.49
N ARG A 257 1.76 15.73 -19.93
CA ARG A 257 1.87 15.28 -21.33
C ARG A 257 0.84 14.22 -21.72
N GLY A 258 -0.02 13.79 -20.79
CA GLY A 258 -1.05 12.77 -21.01
C GLY A 258 -0.53 11.33 -20.99
N LEU A 259 0.67 11.07 -20.46
CA LEU A 259 1.20 9.71 -20.33
C LEU A 259 0.49 8.94 -19.21
N PRO A 260 0.26 7.62 -19.37
CA PRO A 260 -0.36 6.78 -18.34
C PRO A 260 0.64 6.45 -17.22
N VAL A 261 1.02 7.47 -16.47
CA VAL A 261 1.93 7.40 -15.32
C VAL A 261 1.15 7.62 -14.05
N TYR A 262 1.28 6.70 -13.13
CA TYR A 262 0.65 6.75 -11.80
C TYR A 262 1.74 6.67 -10.75
N ALA A 263 1.43 7.17 -9.54
CA ALA A 263 2.35 7.07 -8.42
C ALA A 263 1.61 6.98 -7.09
N GLU A 264 2.24 6.32 -6.15
CA GLU A 264 1.84 6.31 -4.75
C GLU A 264 2.90 6.98 -3.86
N THR A 265 2.46 7.47 -2.73
CA THR A 265 3.33 7.75 -1.60
C THR A 265 2.87 6.99 -0.37
N CYS A 266 3.63 7.05 0.72
CA CYS A 266 3.32 6.35 1.95
C CYS A 266 3.28 7.32 3.13
N PRO A 267 2.54 7.00 4.23
CA PRO A 267 2.43 7.88 5.40
C PRO A 267 3.78 8.28 6.00
N GLN A 268 4.80 7.41 5.95
CA GLN A 268 6.13 7.72 6.47
C GLN A 268 6.76 8.96 5.80
N TYR A 269 6.57 9.16 4.52
CA TYR A 269 7.10 10.33 3.80
C TYR A 269 6.30 11.60 4.03
N LEU A 270 5.08 11.48 4.56
CA LEU A 270 4.19 12.60 4.85
C LEU A 270 4.35 13.10 6.30
N TYR A 271 4.86 12.26 7.21
CA TYR A 271 4.90 12.52 8.64
C TYR A 271 6.30 12.51 9.26
N LEU A 272 7.20 11.69 8.70
CA LEU A 272 8.56 11.52 9.19
C LEU A 272 9.54 12.20 8.23
N SER A 273 10.71 12.57 8.74
CA SER A 273 11.74 13.26 7.95
C SER A 273 13.14 12.75 8.28
N LEU A 274 14.13 13.27 7.58
CA LEU A 274 15.54 12.98 7.84
C LEU A 274 15.93 13.29 9.29
N ASP A 275 15.24 14.24 9.96
CA ASP A 275 15.45 14.55 11.38
C ASP A 275 15.22 13.33 12.29
N ASP A 276 14.35 12.40 11.90
CA ASP A 276 14.12 11.16 12.64
C ASP A 276 15.28 10.17 12.56
N MET A 277 16.21 10.38 11.62
CA MET A 277 17.46 9.61 11.51
C MET A 277 18.58 10.10 12.44
N ASP A 278 18.42 11.24 13.11
CA ASP A 278 19.39 11.79 14.07
C ASP A 278 19.15 11.37 15.52
N LYS A 279 18.38 10.29 15.74
CA LYS A 279 18.15 9.76 17.09
C LYS A 279 19.42 9.12 17.66
N PRO A 280 19.64 9.23 18.99
CA PRO A 280 20.84 8.73 19.61
C PRO A 280 20.97 7.20 19.53
N GLY A 281 22.20 6.72 19.51
CA GLY A 281 22.50 5.29 19.47
C GLY A 281 21.99 4.62 18.20
N PHE A 282 21.31 3.49 18.35
CA PHE A 282 20.78 2.69 17.25
C PHE A 282 19.28 2.92 16.97
N GLU A 283 18.63 3.85 17.69
CA GLU A 283 17.19 4.10 17.61
C GLU A 283 16.70 4.45 16.18
N SER A 284 17.52 5.14 15.39
CA SER A 284 17.21 5.48 14.00
C SER A 284 17.11 4.27 13.06
N ALA A 285 17.52 3.09 13.46
CA ALA A 285 17.30 1.86 12.70
C ALA A 285 15.81 1.54 12.48
N LYS A 286 14.93 2.03 13.37
CA LYS A 286 13.46 1.93 13.24
C LYS A 286 12.93 2.60 11.95
N TYR A 287 13.70 3.53 11.39
CA TYR A 287 13.36 4.34 10.21
C TYR A 287 14.18 3.96 8.97
N VAL A 288 14.87 2.82 8.99
CA VAL A 288 15.59 2.29 7.83
C VAL A 288 14.62 1.52 6.94
N PHE A 289 14.21 2.15 5.85
CA PHE A 289 13.42 1.61 4.74
C PHE A 289 13.80 2.31 3.43
N THR A 290 13.38 1.79 2.30
CA THR A 290 13.87 2.24 0.97
C THR A 290 12.70 2.47 0.02
N PRO A 291 12.52 3.69 -0.55
CA PRO A 291 13.37 4.88 -0.39
C PRO A 291 13.42 5.41 1.04
N PRO A 292 14.51 6.11 1.42
CA PRO A 292 14.68 6.59 2.79
C PRO A 292 13.86 7.85 3.08
N LEU A 293 13.82 8.25 4.35
CA LEU A 293 13.28 9.54 4.76
C LEU A 293 14.05 10.70 4.12
N ARG A 294 13.33 11.76 3.81
CA ARG A 294 13.82 12.97 3.14
C ARG A 294 13.75 14.18 4.07
N GLU A 295 14.34 15.29 3.66
CA GLU A 295 14.23 16.55 4.36
C GLU A 295 12.75 16.97 4.48
N LYS A 296 12.41 17.60 5.59
CA LYS A 296 11.03 17.89 5.98
C LYS A 296 10.23 18.70 4.95
N TRP A 297 10.89 19.54 4.16
CA TRP A 297 10.22 20.38 3.17
C TRP A 297 9.54 19.57 2.03
N HIS A 298 9.96 18.33 1.79
CA HIS A 298 9.33 17.45 0.81
C HIS A 298 7.88 17.08 1.20
N GLN A 299 7.57 17.03 2.50
CA GLN A 299 6.25 16.62 3.00
C GLN A 299 5.12 17.46 2.41
N GLU A 300 5.23 18.81 2.47
CA GLU A 300 4.18 19.68 1.93
C GLU A 300 4.03 19.58 0.40
N LYS A 301 5.10 19.21 -0.31
CA LYS A 301 5.05 18.94 -1.75
C LYS A 301 4.28 17.65 -2.04
N LEU A 302 4.51 16.60 -1.25
CA LEU A 302 3.77 15.33 -1.38
C LEU A 302 2.29 15.51 -1.02
N TRP A 303 1.97 16.24 0.06
CA TRP A 303 0.58 16.59 0.39
C TRP A 303 -0.11 17.37 -0.72
N THR A 304 0.61 18.29 -1.36
CA THR A 304 0.13 19.06 -2.52
C THR A 304 -0.09 18.12 -3.71
N GLY A 305 0.83 17.20 -3.96
CA GLY A 305 0.70 16.16 -5.00
C GLY A 305 -0.54 15.29 -4.81
N LEU A 306 -0.85 14.89 -3.57
CA LEU A 306 -2.09 14.16 -3.25
C LEU A 306 -3.34 14.99 -3.52
N LYS A 307 -3.31 16.28 -3.17
CA LYS A 307 -4.43 17.21 -3.40
C LYS A 307 -4.71 17.43 -4.89
N GLN A 308 -3.65 17.54 -5.70
CA GLN A 308 -3.71 17.92 -7.12
C GLN A 308 -3.76 16.74 -8.09
N ASP A 309 -3.89 15.51 -7.59
CA ASP A 309 -3.87 14.29 -8.38
C ASP A 309 -2.55 14.01 -9.13
N HIS A 310 -1.44 14.56 -8.65
CA HIS A 310 -0.12 14.16 -9.12
C HIS A 310 0.32 12.84 -8.47
N LEU A 311 -0.22 12.54 -7.27
CA LEU A 311 -0.16 11.25 -6.59
C LEU A 311 -1.58 10.70 -6.46
N GLN A 312 -1.80 9.48 -6.91
CA GLN A 312 -3.14 8.88 -7.05
C GLN A 312 -3.50 7.96 -5.87
N VAL A 313 -2.50 7.45 -5.17
CA VAL A 313 -2.69 6.43 -4.13
C VAL A 313 -1.83 6.74 -2.91
N VAL A 314 -2.34 6.38 -1.74
CA VAL A 314 -1.53 6.25 -0.53
C VAL A 314 -1.58 4.80 -0.08
N SER A 315 -0.42 4.13 -0.17
CA SER A 315 -0.17 2.77 0.32
C SER A 315 0.67 2.80 1.60
N THR A 316 1.14 1.65 2.09
CA THR A 316 1.95 1.63 3.31
C THR A 316 3.40 1.23 3.09
N ASP A 317 3.69 0.40 2.10
CA ASP A 317 4.96 -0.33 2.01
C ASP A 317 5.26 -1.09 3.32
N HIS A 318 4.21 -1.68 3.90
CA HIS A 318 4.31 -2.39 5.17
C HIS A 318 5.20 -3.61 5.03
N CYS A 319 6.40 -3.50 5.58
CA CYS A 319 7.42 -4.54 5.63
C CYS A 319 8.10 -4.50 7.01
N PRO A 320 7.42 -4.98 8.07
CA PRO A 320 7.88 -4.79 9.44
C PRO A 320 8.98 -5.78 9.80
N PHE A 321 10.00 -5.28 10.48
CA PHE A 321 11.04 -6.07 11.14
C PHE A 321 11.16 -5.61 12.57
N CYS A 322 11.11 -6.52 13.55
CA CYS A 322 11.28 -6.17 14.95
C CYS A 322 12.59 -5.40 15.19
N PHE A 323 12.53 -4.39 16.05
CA PHE A 323 13.74 -3.62 16.40
C PHE A 323 14.77 -4.52 17.07
N LYS A 324 14.32 -5.26 18.09
CA LYS A 324 15.14 -6.30 18.72
C LYS A 324 15.28 -7.48 17.77
N GLU A 325 16.46 -8.05 17.76
CA GLU A 325 16.87 -9.21 16.96
C GLU A 325 16.99 -8.91 15.47
N GLN A 326 15.95 -8.36 14.79
CA GLN A 326 15.97 -8.21 13.33
C GLN A 326 16.70 -6.94 12.88
N LYS A 327 16.28 -5.74 13.31
CA LYS A 327 17.01 -4.49 12.97
C LYS A 327 18.43 -4.49 13.54
N GLU A 328 18.63 -5.08 14.72
CA GLU A 328 19.93 -5.21 15.39
C GLU A 328 20.96 -6.03 14.61
N MET A 329 20.56 -6.82 13.62
CA MET A 329 21.48 -7.50 12.69
C MET A 329 22.43 -6.52 11.98
N GLY A 330 22.02 -5.27 11.79
CA GLY A 330 22.81 -4.20 11.17
C GLY A 330 23.42 -3.20 12.16
N LYS A 331 23.60 -3.57 13.43
CA LYS A 331 24.07 -2.65 14.48
C LYS A 331 25.42 -1.98 14.16
N ASP A 332 26.31 -2.71 13.52
CA ASP A 332 27.65 -2.26 13.16
C ASP A 332 27.80 -1.86 11.68
N ASP A 333 26.74 -2.05 10.88
CA ASP A 333 26.76 -1.80 9.44
C ASP A 333 25.33 -1.57 8.94
N PHE A 334 25.01 -0.32 8.61
CA PHE A 334 23.65 0.07 8.18
C PHE A 334 23.14 -0.71 6.96
N THR A 335 24.02 -1.25 6.13
CA THR A 335 23.65 -2.04 4.96
C THR A 335 23.04 -3.40 5.30
N LYS A 336 23.26 -3.86 6.54
CA LYS A 336 22.71 -5.12 7.07
C LYS A 336 21.44 -4.95 7.87
N ILE A 337 20.97 -3.71 8.07
CA ILE A 337 19.66 -3.45 8.68
C ILE A 337 18.57 -3.87 7.69
N PRO A 338 17.69 -4.84 8.01
CA PRO A 338 16.57 -5.17 7.14
C PRO A 338 15.71 -3.94 6.86
N ASN A 339 15.54 -3.59 5.57
CA ASN A 339 14.83 -2.39 5.15
C ASN A 339 13.33 -2.62 5.19
N GLY A 340 12.60 -1.78 5.91
CA GLY A 340 11.15 -1.82 6.01
C GLY A 340 10.64 -1.31 7.37
N GLY A 341 9.37 -0.95 7.42
CA GLY A 341 8.74 -0.41 8.61
C GLY A 341 7.27 -0.78 8.74
N PRO A 342 6.68 -0.70 9.96
CA PRO A 342 5.28 -0.99 10.23
C PRO A 342 4.38 0.22 9.90
N GLY A 343 3.33 0.04 9.11
CA GLY A 343 2.43 1.14 8.75
C GLY A 343 0.98 0.76 8.48
N ILE A 344 0.69 -0.51 8.24
CA ILE A 344 -0.59 -0.99 7.69
C ILE A 344 -1.82 -0.59 8.52
N GLU A 345 -1.72 -0.58 9.84
CA GLU A 345 -2.82 -0.27 10.75
C GLU A 345 -3.14 1.22 10.81
N HIS A 346 -2.15 2.09 10.57
CA HIS A 346 -2.31 3.52 10.82
C HIS A 346 -2.58 4.36 9.57
N ARG A 347 -2.52 3.76 8.38
CA ARG A 347 -2.64 4.45 7.09
C ARG A 347 -3.85 5.37 7.01
N MET A 348 -5.06 4.82 7.19
CA MET A 348 -6.28 5.61 7.00
C MET A 348 -6.39 6.74 8.02
N SER A 349 -6.10 6.48 9.29
CA SER A 349 -6.17 7.49 10.35
C SER A 349 -5.13 8.61 10.16
N LEU A 350 -3.91 8.29 9.75
CA LEU A 350 -2.88 9.27 9.42
C LEU A 350 -3.32 10.15 8.24
N ILE A 351 -3.76 9.54 7.13
CA ILE A 351 -4.16 10.28 5.93
C ILE A 351 -5.43 11.11 6.17
N TYR A 352 -6.41 10.57 6.90
CA TYR A 352 -7.58 11.35 7.28
C TYR A 352 -7.19 12.56 8.16
N SER A 353 -6.42 12.33 9.21
CA SER A 353 -6.01 13.37 10.16
C SER A 353 -5.18 14.47 9.50
N GLY A 354 -4.16 14.10 8.70
CA GLY A 354 -3.29 15.04 8.02
C GLY A 354 -3.88 15.68 6.78
N GLY A 355 -4.78 15.00 6.08
CA GLY A 355 -5.44 15.47 4.87
C GLY A 355 -6.74 16.22 5.17
N VAL A 356 -7.77 15.49 5.55
CA VAL A 356 -9.12 16.03 5.83
C VAL A 356 -9.12 16.88 7.09
N GLY A 357 -8.54 16.35 8.18
CA GLY A 357 -8.51 17.04 9.48
C GLY A 357 -7.74 18.36 9.46
N LYS A 358 -6.77 18.52 8.54
CA LYS A 358 -6.03 19.76 8.32
C LYS A 358 -6.57 20.59 7.15
N GLY A 359 -7.69 20.21 6.54
CA GLY A 359 -8.30 20.93 5.43
C GLY A 359 -7.50 20.95 4.12
N ARG A 360 -6.57 20.00 3.92
CA ARG A 360 -5.79 19.92 2.68
C ARG A 360 -6.62 19.43 1.49
N PHE A 361 -7.54 18.50 1.73
CA PHE A 361 -8.46 17.96 0.73
C PHE A 361 -9.77 17.46 1.37
N SER A 362 -10.78 17.19 0.53
CA SER A 362 -12.10 16.72 0.97
C SER A 362 -12.07 15.27 1.46
N VAL A 363 -13.10 14.86 2.18
CA VAL A 363 -13.30 13.46 2.56
C VAL A 363 -13.51 12.56 1.32
N ASN A 364 -14.07 13.09 0.23
CA ASN A 364 -14.19 12.36 -1.03
C ASN A 364 -12.82 12.05 -1.63
N ARG A 365 -11.91 13.04 -1.65
CA ARG A 365 -10.52 12.82 -2.09
C ARG A 365 -9.79 11.81 -1.21
N PHE A 366 -10.04 11.82 0.10
CA PHE A 366 -9.51 10.79 1.00
C PHE A 366 -9.97 9.39 0.56
N VAL A 367 -11.28 9.17 0.35
CA VAL A 367 -11.82 7.89 -0.12
C VAL A 367 -11.22 7.51 -1.48
N GLU A 368 -11.07 8.48 -2.36
CA GLU A 368 -10.44 8.27 -3.66
C GLU A 368 -9.00 7.73 -3.51
N LEU A 369 -8.17 8.37 -2.69
CA LEU A 369 -6.75 8.02 -2.48
C LEU A 369 -6.54 6.65 -1.83
N VAL A 370 -7.41 6.26 -0.88
CA VAL A 370 -7.21 5.05 -0.05
C VAL A 370 -8.03 3.85 -0.49
N SER A 371 -8.99 4.02 -1.41
CA SER A 371 -9.93 2.97 -1.79
C SER A 371 -10.26 2.96 -3.28
N THR A 372 -10.87 4.03 -3.82
CA THR A 372 -11.44 4.00 -5.18
C THR A 372 -10.38 3.97 -6.27
N THR A 373 -9.37 4.84 -6.21
CA THR A 373 -8.32 4.88 -7.23
C THR A 373 -7.42 3.64 -7.20
N PRO A 374 -7.00 3.12 -6.03
CA PRO A 374 -6.35 1.81 -5.97
C PRO A 374 -7.17 0.71 -6.65
N ALA A 375 -8.50 0.67 -6.42
CA ALA A 375 -9.38 -0.32 -7.06
C ALA A 375 -9.42 -0.17 -8.58
N LYS A 376 -9.47 1.06 -9.09
CA LYS A 376 -9.47 1.34 -10.54
C LYS A 376 -8.16 0.96 -11.21
N ILE A 377 -7.03 1.43 -10.68
CA ILE A 377 -5.70 1.15 -11.25
C ILE A 377 -5.43 -0.34 -11.32
N PHE A 378 -5.82 -1.08 -10.27
CA PHE A 378 -5.46 -2.49 -10.14
C PHE A 378 -6.59 -3.47 -10.44
N GLY A 379 -7.63 -3.03 -11.15
CA GLY A 379 -8.65 -3.91 -11.75
C GLY A 379 -9.61 -4.57 -10.74
N LEU A 380 -9.91 -3.88 -9.63
CA LEU A 380 -10.88 -4.32 -8.62
C LEU A 380 -12.20 -3.55 -8.65
N TYR A 381 -12.23 -2.37 -9.29
CA TYR A 381 -13.44 -1.55 -9.41
C TYR A 381 -14.39 -2.11 -10.48
N PRO A 382 -15.74 -2.09 -10.29
CA PRO A 382 -16.50 -1.56 -9.15
C PRO A 382 -16.80 -2.60 -8.05
N ARG A 383 -16.21 -3.78 -8.13
CA ARG A 383 -16.40 -4.84 -7.11
C ARG A 383 -15.97 -4.34 -5.72
N LYS A 384 -14.83 -3.64 -5.65
CA LYS A 384 -14.24 -2.99 -4.49
C LYS A 384 -14.07 -1.48 -4.74
N GLY A 385 -13.81 -0.70 -3.70
CA GLY A 385 -13.47 0.73 -3.83
C GLY A 385 -14.65 1.68 -3.98
N THR A 386 -15.89 1.19 -3.81
CA THR A 386 -17.10 2.02 -3.84
C THR A 386 -18.19 1.45 -2.96
N ILE A 387 -19.24 2.25 -2.69
CA ILE A 387 -20.52 1.82 -2.12
C ILE A 387 -21.56 1.94 -3.21
N ALA A 388 -21.90 0.83 -3.86
CA ALA A 388 -22.88 0.76 -4.91
C ALA A 388 -23.61 -0.58 -4.84
N VAL A 389 -24.87 -0.62 -5.30
CA VAL A 389 -25.63 -1.87 -5.37
C VAL A 389 -24.87 -2.87 -6.25
N GLY A 390 -24.60 -4.06 -5.71
CA GLY A 390 -23.83 -5.12 -6.36
C GLY A 390 -22.33 -5.16 -6.01
N SER A 391 -21.74 -4.08 -5.43
CA SER A 391 -20.38 -4.11 -4.91
C SER A 391 -20.27 -5.04 -3.71
N ASP A 392 -19.07 -5.55 -3.44
CA ASP A 392 -18.78 -6.25 -2.19
C ASP A 392 -19.03 -5.31 -1.00
N ALA A 393 -19.63 -5.81 0.06
CA ALA A 393 -19.89 -5.04 1.26
C ALA A 393 -18.63 -4.98 2.15
N ASP A 394 -17.55 -4.42 1.56
CA ASP A 394 -16.35 -4.03 2.28
C ASP A 394 -16.51 -2.57 2.71
N LEU A 395 -16.91 -2.38 3.95
CA LEU A 395 -17.36 -1.09 4.45
C LEU A 395 -16.68 -0.74 5.76
N VAL A 396 -16.44 0.55 5.94
CA VAL A 396 -15.92 1.11 7.20
C VAL A 396 -16.91 2.12 7.74
N ILE A 397 -17.44 1.88 8.95
CA ILE A 397 -18.05 2.92 9.76
C ILE A 397 -16.91 3.65 10.44
N PHE A 398 -16.68 4.89 10.03
CA PHE A 398 -15.52 5.69 10.43
C PHE A 398 -15.97 6.85 11.32
N ASP A 399 -15.41 6.94 12.51
CA ASP A 399 -15.69 8.04 13.43
C ASP A 399 -14.72 9.20 13.16
N PRO A 400 -15.20 10.31 12.56
CA PRO A 400 -14.36 11.45 12.20
C PRO A 400 -13.83 12.23 13.42
N ASN A 401 -14.38 12.00 14.60
CA ASN A 401 -14.08 12.75 15.82
C ASN A 401 -13.26 11.97 16.84
N ARG A 402 -13.15 10.65 16.70
CA ARG A 402 -12.36 9.82 17.61
C ARG A 402 -10.88 10.20 17.52
N GLU A 403 -10.30 10.53 18.68
CA GLU A 403 -8.87 10.83 18.80
C GLU A 403 -8.11 9.62 19.31
N HIS A 404 -6.88 9.46 18.84
CA HIS A 404 -6.00 8.38 19.27
C HIS A 404 -4.54 8.85 19.23
N THR A 405 -3.73 8.35 20.16
CA THR A 405 -2.28 8.48 20.11
C THR A 405 -1.67 7.16 19.69
N ILE A 406 -0.99 7.14 18.55
CA ILE A 406 -0.38 5.93 18.00
C ILE A 406 0.70 5.43 18.95
N SER A 407 0.67 4.14 19.27
CA SER A 407 1.69 3.51 20.12
C SER A 407 1.84 2.02 19.79
N ALA A 408 3.09 1.55 19.93
CA ALA A 408 3.41 0.12 19.88
C ALA A 408 2.68 -0.72 20.95
N LYS A 409 2.18 -0.07 22.01
CA LYS A 409 1.41 -0.75 23.08
C LYS A 409 -0.03 -1.05 22.69
N THR A 410 -0.55 -0.39 21.67
CA THR A 410 -1.98 -0.45 21.30
C THR A 410 -2.23 -0.94 19.89
N HIS A 411 -1.20 -1.03 19.04
CA HIS A 411 -1.36 -1.57 17.69
C HIS A 411 -1.42 -3.12 17.68
N HIS A 412 -1.91 -3.67 16.58
CA HIS A 412 -2.13 -5.12 16.39
C HIS A 412 -1.10 -5.76 15.45
N MET A 413 -0.13 -4.98 14.96
CA MET A 413 1.00 -5.47 14.16
C MET A 413 1.96 -6.27 15.03
N ARG A 414 2.56 -7.32 14.47
CA ARG A 414 3.47 -8.22 15.17
C ARG A 414 4.92 -7.69 15.14
N VAL A 415 5.11 -6.49 15.63
CA VAL A 415 6.39 -5.78 15.68
C VAL A 415 6.49 -5.00 17.00
N ASP A 416 7.69 -4.86 17.54
CA ASP A 416 7.95 -4.34 18.88
C ASP A 416 8.10 -2.81 18.96
N TYR A 417 7.80 -2.09 17.88
CA TYR A 417 7.83 -0.63 17.84
C TYR A 417 6.80 -0.07 16.85
N SER A 418 6.53 1.24 16.96
CA SER A 418 5.84 2.00 15.91
C SER A 418 6.74 3.11 15.41
N MET A 419 6.88 3.27 14.08
CA MET A 419 7.59 4.42 13.52
C MET A 419 6.81 5.73 13.71
N PHE A 420 5.51 5.65 14.02
CA PHE A 420 4.62 6.79 14.29
C PHE A 420 4.35 6.99 15.77
N GLU A 421 5.17 6.42 16.67
CA GLU A 421 4.98 6.48 18.12
C GLU A 421 4.74 7.89 18.62
N GLY A 422 3.66 8.10 19.39
CA GLY A 422 3.30 9.39 19.99
C GLY A 422 2.56 10.36 19.06
N ILE A 423 2.39 10.04 17.77
CA ILE A 423 1.62 10.89 16.86
C ILE A 423 0.14 10.81 17.23
N LYS A 424 -0.47 11.99 17.43
CA LYS A 424 -1.91 12.12 17.68
C LYS A 424 -2.65 12.23 16.36
N VAL A 425 -3.66 11.38 16.17
CA VAL A 425 -4.54 11.38 15.01
C VAL A 425 -5.99 11.63 15.44
N LYS A 426 -6.76 12.21 14.52
CA LYS A 426 -8.21 12.37 14.65
C LYS A 426 -8.88 11.69 13.46
N GLY A 427 -9.91 10.89 13.73
CA GLY A 427 -10.58 10.06 12.74
C GLY A 427 -10.04 8.62 12.75
N MET A 428 -10.94 7.67 13.09
CA MET A 428 -10.60 6.24 13.20
C MET A 428 -11.74 5.34 12.73
N PRO A 429 -11.43 4.15 12.22
CA PRO A 429 -12.41 3.09 12.04
C PRO A 429 -13.07 2.72 13.37
N ASP A 430 -14.38 2.48 13.36
CA ASP A 430 -15.15 2.03 14.51
C ASP A 430 -15.74 0.62 14.26
N VAL A 431 -16.32 0.40 13.08
CA VAL A 431 -16.74 -0.93 12.62
C VAL A 431 -16.22 -1.17 11.22
N VAL A 432 -15.63 -2.33 11.01
CA VAL A 432 -15.10 -2.73 9.69
C VAL A 432 -15.77 -4.03 9.24
N LEU A 433 -16.31 -4.00 8.02
CA LEU A 433 -16.93 -5.15 7.39
C LEU A 433 -16.10 -5.59 6.18
N SER A 434 -15.83 -6.87 6.06
CA SER A 434 -15.28 -7.51 4.87
C SER A 434 -16.32 -8.47 4.31
N ARG A 435 -16.75 -8.25 3.07
CA ARG A 435 -17.85 -8.98 2.42
C ARG A 435 -19.06 -9.17 3.34
N GLY A 436 -19.50 -8.05 3.97
CA GLY A 436 -20.65 -8.00 4.86
C GLY A 436 -20.47 -8.62 6.24
N GLN A 437 -19.34 -9.28 6.50
CA GLN A 437 -19.01 -9.81 7.81
C GLN A 437 -18.28 -8.76 8.64
N VAL A 438 -18.74 -8.47 9.83
CA VAL A 438 -18.04 -7.58 10.77
C VAL A 438 -16.76 -8.27 11.21
N VAL A 439 -15.61 -7.67 10.87
CA VAL A 439 -14.28 -8.18 11.23
C VAL A 439 -13.67 -7.40 12.40
N VAL A 440 -14.06 -6.13 12.56
CA VAL A 440 -13.66 -5.28 13.70
C VAL A 440 -14.89 -4.53 14.21
N GLU A 441 -15.05 -4.42 15.52
CA GLU A 441 -16.04 -3.59 16.20
C GLU A 441 -15.41 -2.99 17.48
N GLY A 442 -15.14 -1.70 17.43
CA GLY A 442 -14.34 -1.03 18.46
C GLY A 442 -12.93 -1.63 18.55
N GLU A 443 -12.61 -2.19 19.71
CA GLU A 443 -11.31 -2.84 19.97
C GLU A 443 -11.38 -4.38 19.84
N LYS A 444 -12.52 -4.91 19.36
CA LYS A 444 -12.72 -6.35 19.25
C LYS A 444 -12.51 -6.83 17.81
N PHE A 445 -11.72 -7.85 17.66
CA PHE A 445 -11.54 -8.55 16.41
C PHE A 445 -12.48 -9.77 16.32
N HIS A 446 -13.23 -9.88 15.23
CA HIS A 446 -14.18 -10.94 14.95
C HIS A 446 -13.79 -11.77 13.72
N GLY A 447 -12.76 -11.33 12.97
CA GLY A 447 -12.27 -12.03 11.78
C GLY A 447 -11.70 -13.41 12.11
N LYS A 448 -11.75 -14.29 11.14
CA LYS A 448 -11.21 -15.65 11.27
C LYS A 448 -10.09 -15.88 10.25
N PRO A 449 -9.00 -16.56 10.63
CA PRO A 449 -7.99 -16.95 9.67
C PRO A 449 -8.61 -17.77 8.52
N GLY A 450 -8.19 -17.47 7.29
CA GLY A 450 -8.68 -18.13 6.08
C GLY A 450 -10.06 -17.68 5.59
N GLN A 451 -10.70 -16.68 6.22
CA GLN A 451 -11.98 -16.16 5.70
C GLN A 451 -11.79 -15.22 4.50
N GLY A 452 -10.60 -14.60 4.34
CA GLY A 452 -10.24 -13.80 3.19
C GLY A 452 -10.13 -14.63 1.92
N SER A 453 -10.36 -14.03 0.78
CA SER A 453 -10.34 -14.71 -0.53
C SER A 453 -9.34 -14.05 -1.47
N PHE A 454 -8.68 -14.85 -2.29
CA PHE A 454 -7.89 -14.34 -3.40
C PHE A 454 -8.81 -13.66 -4.42
N LEU A 455 -8.45 -12.44 -4.81
CA LEU A 455 -9.18 -11.65 -5.80
C LEU A 455 -8.48 -11.72 -7.16
N LYS A 456 -9.08 -12.37 -8.13
CA LYS A 456 -8.68 -12.23 -9.52
C LYS A 456 -8.98 -10.80 -9.96
N ARG A 457 -7.98 -10.09 -10.45
CA ARG A 457 -8.07 -8.70 -10.91
C ARG A 457 -8.21 -8.62 -12.42
N ALA A 458 -8.95 -7.63 -12.89
CA ALA A 458 -9.02 -7.31 -14.32
C ALA A 458 -7.69 -6.66 -14.78
N VAL A 459 -7.42 -6.76 -16.07
CA VAL A 459 -6.32 -6.06 -16.72
C VAL A 459 -6.52 -4.54 -16.66
N TYR A 460 -5.41 -3.80 -16.76
CA TYR A 460 -5.47 -2.35 -16.87
C TYR A 460 -6.20 -1.93 -18.15
N SER A 461 -7.20 -1.05 -18.04
CA SER A 461 -8.02 -0.56 -19.17
C SER A 461 -7.99 0.95 -19.37
N GLY A 462 -7.19 1.66 -18.56
CA GLY A 462 -7.26 3.12 -18.47
C GLY A 462 -8.47 3.60 -17.66
N PHE A 463 -8.46 4.85 -17.17
CA PHE A 463 -9.60 5.54 -16.55
C PHE A 463 -9.38 7.06 -16.54
#